data_9dce23a62c57b0d74e4c796c8c24c81a
#
_entry.id   9dce23a62c57b0d74e4c796c8c24c81a
#
_cell.length_a   1.000
_cell.length_b   1.000
_cell.length_c   1.000
_cell.angle_alpha   90.00
_cell.angle_beta   90.00
_cell.angle_gamma   90.00
#
_symmetry.space_group_name_H-M   'P 1'
#
loop_
_entity.id
_entity.type
_entity.pdbx_description
1 polymer ?
#
loop_
_entity_poly.entity_id
_entity_poly.type
_entity_poly.pdbx_seq_one_letter_code
_entity_poly.pdbx_strand_id
1 'polypeptide(L)'
;MPIAYDANNATIDEIFKSVNGVLMPGGGALLPDSAKRMYENAVRANVERNDHFPIWGTCNGFEWLVQLAGGTLDTGFDSENISLPLEMTDAAPSSRLFSDLDAELYAILQDPNSTSAFNNHGAGITPDHFAGFSALSSTFTMLSTSADRNGQEFVSTMEAADARLPFYGVQWHPEKNVWENGEYPSGASYENIPHTPSAMEITLYLARFFVSEARLNDHKYYDATTEQASLIWQYPIFYTNPEFVQEYIYNF
;
A
#
# COMPACT_ATOMS: atom_id res chain seq x y z
N MET A 1 -5.31 -12.79 6.35
CA MET A 1 -5.72 -13.92 5.49
C MET A 1 -5.63 -13.48 4.03
N PRO A 2 -5.31 -14.37 3.08
CA PRO A 2 -5.41 -14.05 1.66
C PRO A 2 -6.89 -14.01 1.21
N ILE A 3 -7.18 -13.15 0.22
CA ILE A 3 -8.49 -12.99 -0.39
C ILE A 3 -8.34 -13.29 -1.89
N ALA A 4 -9.17 -14.20 -2.41
CA ALA A 4 -9.15 -14.53 -3.83
C ALA A 4 -9.48 -13.31 -4.70
N TYR A 5 -8.72 -13.12 -5.77
CA TYR A 5 -8.91 -12.04 -6.74
C TYR A 5 -10.33 -12.04 -7.34
N ASP A 6 -10.87 -13.21 -7.61
CA ASP A 6 -12.19 -13.45 -8.21
C ASP A 6 -13.28 -13.84 -7.18
N ALA A 7 -13.02 -13.61 -5.88
CA ALA A 7 -14.01 -13.89 -4.85
C ALA A 7 -15.32 -13.13 -5.10
N ASN A 8 -16.43 -13.84 -5.00
CA ASN A 8 -17.74 -13.24 -5.18
C ASN A 8 -18.16 -12.33 -4.00
N ASN A 9 -19.15 -11.47 -4.22
CA ASN A 9 -19.59 -10.49 -3.22
C ASN A 9 -20.01 -11.11 -1.89
N ALA A 10 -20.66 -12.26 -1.89
CA ALA A 10 -21.10 -12.91 -0.65
C ALA A 10 -19.90 -13.37 0.18
N THR A 11 -18.87 -13.93 -0.48
CA THR A 11 -17.62 -14.32 0.17
C THR A 11 -16.90 -13.09 0.75
N ILE A 12 -16.82 -11.99 -0.02
CA ILE A 12 -16.21 -10.74 0.47
C ILE A 12 -16.97 -10.17 1.66
N ASP A 13 -18.29 -10.18 1.64
CA ASP A 13 -19.13 -9.69 2.76
C ASP A 13 -18.93 -10.50 4.05
N GLU A 14 -18.70 -11.81 3.95
CA GLU A 14 -18.39 -12.64 5.12
C GLU A 14 -16.94 -12.42 5.62
N ILE A 15 -15.97 -12.33 4.70
CA ILE A 15 -14.58 -12.01 5.06
C ILE A 15 -14.52 -10.65 5.76
N PHE A 16 -15.21 -9.64 5.22
CA PHE A 16 -15.24 -8.29 5.78
C PHE A 16 -15.61 -8.26 7.26
N LYS A 17 -16.57 -9.08 7.68
CA LYS A 17 -17.02 -9.18 9.09
C LYS A 17 -16.01 -9.84 10.03
N SER A 18 -14.98 -10.48 9.47
CA SER A 18 -14.03 -11.30 10.20
C SER A 18 -12.63 -10.67 10.30
N VAL A 19 -12.33 -9.69 9.46
CA VAL A 19 -11.01 -9.04 9.39
C VAL A 19 -11.09 -7.58 9.83
N ASN A 20 -9.97 -7.03 10.29
CA ASN A 20 -9.90 -5.71 10.92
C ASN A 20 -9.39 -4.60 9.99
N GLY A 21 -9.17 -4.92 8.73
CA GLY A 21 -8.68 -4.04 7.69
C GLY A 21 -8.22 -4.82 6.49
N VAL A 22 -7.89 -4.13 5.40
CA VAL A 22 -7.41 -4.76 4.17
C VAL A 22 -6.15 -4.09 3.67
N LEU A 23 -5.17 -4.91 3.26
CA LEU A 23 -3.99 -4.49 2.52
C LEU A 23 -4.16 -4.95 1.07
N MET A 24 -4.11 -3.99 0.15
CA MET A 24 -4.06 -4.18 -1.29
C MET A 24 -2.58 -4.13 -1.71
N PRO A 25 -1.97 -5.26 -2.10
CA PRO A 25 -0.54 -5.35 -2.36
C PRO A 25 -0.14 -4.76 -3.71
N GLY A 26 1.17 -4.68 -3.93
CA GLY A 26 1.75 -4.47 -5.24
C GLY A 26 1.47 -5.62 -6.21
N GLY A 27 1.78 -5.40 -7.48
CA GLY A 27 1.59 -6.37 -8.56
C GLY A 27 1.28 -5.69 -9.88
N GLY A 28 0.67 -6.42 -10.80
CA GLY A 28 0.28 -5.90 -12.13
C GLY A 28 -1.15 -6.31 -12.54
N ALA A 29 -1.98 -6.71 -11.57
CA ALA A 29 -3.34 -7.13 -11.86
C ALA A 29 -4.28 -5.93 -12.06
N LEU A 30 -5.29 -6.10 -12.93
CA LEU A 30 -6.38 -5.12 -13.06
C LEU A 30 -7.18 -5.05 -11.76
N LEU A 31 -7.86 -3.91 -11.54
CA LEU A 31 -8.72 -3.72 -10.37
C LEU A 31 -9.85 -4.78 -10.34
N PRO A 32 -9.86 -5.71 -9.36
CA PRO A 32 -10.85 -6.78 -9.32
C PRO A 32 -12.14 -6.33 -8.64
N ASP A 33 -13.24 -7.03 -8.94
CA ASP A 33 -14.53 -6.77 -8.29
C ASP A 33 -14.49 -7.08 -6.77
N SER A 34 -13.64 -8.00 -6.34
CA SER A 34 -13.41 -8.27 -4.92
C SER A 34 -12.83 -7.06 -4.17
N ALA A 35 -11.86 -6.36 -4.74
CA ALA A 35 -11.32 -5.12 -4.17
C ALA A 35 -12.34 -3.98 -4.16
N LYS A 36 -13.15 -3.83 -5.25
CA LYS A 36 -14.25 -2.86 -5.29
C LYS A 36 -15.25 -3.11 -4.17
N ARG A 37 -15.68 -4.38 -4.01
CA ARG A 37 -16.64 -4.75 -2.95
C ARG A 37 -16.07 -4.50 -1.56
N MET A 38 -14.81 -4.81 -1.33
CA MET A 38 -14.14 -4.56 -0.05
C MET A 38 -14.08 -3.05 0.26
N TYR A 39 -13.70 -2.23 -0.74
CA TYR A 39 -13.69 -0.77 -0.63
C TYR A 39 -15.08 -0.20 -0.30
N GLU A 40 -16.12 -0.61 -1.02
CA GLU A 40 -17.50 -0.19 -0.77
C GLU A 40 -17.98 -0.55 0.65
N ASN A 41 -17.63 -1.76 1.12
CA ASN A 41 -17.96 -2.19 2.46
C ASN A 41 -17.24 -1.35 3.51
N ALA A 42 -15.96 -1.04 3.29
CA ALA A 42 -15.15 -0.20 4.18
C ALA A 42 -15.69 1.24 4.24
N VAL A 43 -16.03 1.85 3.10
CA VAL A 43 -16.64 3.18 3.07
C VAL A 43 -17.93 3.21 3.91
N ARG A 44 -18.84 2.23 3.69
CA ARG A 44 -20.09 2.15 4.47
C ARG A 44 -19.85 1.91 5.95
N ALA A 45 -18.89 1.05 6.30
CA ALA A 45 -18.53 0.78 7.70
C ALA A 45 -18.10 2.07 8.40
N ASN A 46 -17.15 2.76 7.83
CA ASN A 46 -16.58 3.97 8.41
C ASN A 46 -17.60 5.13 8.46
N VAL A 47 -18.31 5.40 7.36
CA VAL A 47 -19.14 6.60 7.24
C VAL A 47 -20.51 6.43 7.89
N GLU A 48 -21.15 5.24 7.73
CA GLU A 48 -22.53 5.03 8.14
C GLU A 48 -22.64 4.38 9.53
N ARG A 49 -21.64 3.57 9.93
CA ARG A 49 -21.70 2.77 11.15
C ARG A 49 -20.68 3.18 12.21
N ASN A 50 -19.78 4.13 11.89
CA ASN A 50 -18.64 4.49 12.75
C ASN A 50 -17.82 3.23 13.14
N ASP A 51 -17.67 2.32 12.20
CA ASP A 51 -16.97 1.05 12.33
C ASP A 51 -15.62 1.22 11.62
N HIS A 52 -14.56 1.43 12.41
CA HIS A 52 -13.24 1.83 11.93
C HIS A 52 -12.59 0.68 11.15
N PHE A 53 -12.59 0.78 9.83
CA PHE A 53 -12.03 -0.26 8.95
C PHE A 53 -10.99 0.34 8.00
N PRO A 54 -9.69 0.15 8.26
CA PRO A 54 -8.63 0.73 7.45
C PRO A 54 -8.38 -0.02 6.14
N ILE A 55 -7.93 0.76 5.13
CA ILE A 55 -7.40 0.26 3.86
C ILE A 55 -6.00 0.78 3.65
N TRP A 56 -5.09 -0.12 3.27
CA TRP A 56 -3.75 0.21 2.82
C TRP A 56 -3.54 -0.26 1.39
N GLY A 57 -3.04 0.62 0.51
CA GLY A 57 -2.67 0.29 -0.87
C GLY A 57 -1.18 0.52 -1.12
N THR A 58 -0.47 -0.51 -1.59
CA THR A 58 0.94 -0.43 -2.03
C THR A 58 1.03 -0.61 -3.53
N CYS A 59 1.73 0.27 -4.25
CA CYS A 59 2.00 0.19 -5.70
C CYS A 59 0.70 -0.07 -6.49
N ASN A 60 0.48 -1.26 -7.04
CA ASN A 60 -0.78 -1.59 -7.72
C ASN A 60 -2.02 -1.39 -6.80
N GLY A 61 -1.89 -1.63 -5.50
CA GLY A 61 -2.94 -1.35 -4.52
C GLY A 61 -3.22 0.16 -4.36
N PHE A 62 -2.20 1.02 -4.43
CA PHE A 62 -2.36 2.46 -4.53
C PHE A 62 -3.09 2.85 -5.84
N GLU A 63 -2.69 2.25 -6.96
CA GLU A 63 -3.33 2.46 -8.26
C GLU A 63 -4.82 2.06 -8.25
N TRP A 64 -5.15 0.96 -7.56
CA TRP A 64 -6.55 0.59 -7.34
C TRP A 64 -7.32 1.62 -6.51
N LEU A 65 -6.71 2.20 -5.47
CA LEU A 65 -7.34 3.27 -4.69
C LEU A 65 -7.60 4.52 -5.55
N VAL A 66 -6.68 4.89 -6.44
CA VAL A 66 -6.88 5.97 -7.42
C VAL A 66 -8.10 5.69 -8.29
N GLN A 67 -8.19 4.48 -8.85
CA GLN A 67 -9.32 4.07 -9.72
C GLN A 67 -10.64 3.98 -8.95
N LEU A 68 -10.63 3.46 -7.72
CA LEU A 68 -11.82 3.35 -6.84
C LEU A 68 -12.37 4.73 -6.45
N ALA A 69 -11.51 5.73 -6.36
CA ALA A 69 -11.90 7.13 -6.12
C ALA A 69 -12.24 7.90 -7.42
N GLY A 70 -12.31 7.22 -8.57
CA GLY A 70 -12.75 7.81 -9.84
C GLY A 70 -11.65 8.44 -10.67
N GLY A 71 -10.38 8.21 -10.35
CA GLY A 71 -9.24 8.57 -11.18
C GLY A 71 -8.92 7.54 -12.26
N THR A 72 -8.03 7.90 -13.16
CA THR A 72 -7.40 7.00 -14.13
C THR A 72 -5.89 7.10 -14.00
N LEU A 73 -5.19 6.06 -14.42
CA LEU A 73 -3.73 6.00 -14.34
C LEU A 73 -3.08 6.61 -15.59
N ASP A 74 -1.94 7.24 -15.37
CA ASP A 74 -0.96 7.55 -16.40
C ASP A 74 0.01 6.38 -16.55
N THR A 75 0.66 6.27 -17.69
CA THR A 75 1.64 5.22 -17.99
C THR A 75 2.92 5.83 -18.61
N GLY A 76 3.98 5.04 -18.61
CA GLY A 76 5.25 5.46 -19.22
C GLY A 76 6.22 6.11 -18.25
N PHE A 77 6.00 5.98 -16.93
CA PHE A 77 6.99 6.34 -15.93
C PHE A 77 8.20 5.40 -15.99
N ASP A 78 9.39 5.97 -15.91
CA ASP A 78 10.65 5.24 -15.75
C ASP A 78 11.03 5.15 -14.27
N SER A 79 10.19 4.44 -13.51
CA SER A 79 10.32 4.29 -12.05
C SER A 79 10.53 2.83 -11.62
N GLU A 80 10.92 1.95 -12.53
CA GLU A 80 11.20 0.56 -12.19
C GLU A 80 12.58 0.41 -11.54
N ASN A 81 12.66 -0.39 -10.47
CA ASN A 81 13.90 -0.75 -9.79
C ASN A 81 14.76 0.45 -9.36
N ILE A 82 14.15 1.45 -8.73
CA ILE A 82 14.81 2.69 -8.28
C ILE A 82 14.27 3.14 -6.92
N SER A 83 15.15 3.67 -6.09
CA SER A 83 14.75 4.37 -4.86
C SER A 83 14.81 5.88 -5.06
N LEU A 84 13.74 6.56 -4.68
CA LEU A 84 13.54 7.98 -4.92
C LEU A 84 13.25 8.72 -3.59
N PRO A 85 13.60 10.01 -3.48
CA PRO A 85 13.14 10.85 -2.38
C PRO A 85 11.64 11.11 -2.48
N LEU A 86 11.00 11.43 -1.36
CA LEU A 86 9.63 11.91 -1.30
C LEU A 86 9.63 13.44 -1.20
N GLU A 87 9.10 14.12 -2.19
CA GLU A 87 8.81 15.54 -2.12
C GLU A 87 7.50 15.75 -1.36
N MET A 88 7.62 16.07 -0.06
CA MET A 88 6.47 16.20 0.83
C MET A 88 5.67 17.46 0.53
N THR A 89 4.34 17.33 0.48
CA THR A 89 3.43 18.47 0.37
C THR A 89 3.25 19.18 1.73
N ASP A 90 2.66 20.37 1.72
CA ASP A 90 2.32 21.12 2.95
C ASP A 90 1.36 20.34 3.87
N ALA A 91 0.61 19.39 3.34
CA ALA A 91 -0.31 18.56 4.11
C ALA A 91 0.40 17.42 4.87
N ALA A 92 1.56 16.96 4.39
CA ALA A 92 2.24 15.78 4.92
C ALA A 92 2.58 15.87 6.42
N PRO A 93 3.15 16.98 6.96
CA PRO A 93 3.53 17.04 8.37
C PRO A 93 2.35 16.93 9.34
N SER A 94 1.14 17.26 8.91
CA SER A 94 -0.08 17.19 9.72
C SER A 94 -0.97 15.99 9.39
N SER A 95 -0.52 15.13 8.46
CA SER A 95 -1.24 13.93 8.06
C SER A 95 -1.26 12.88 9.17
N ARG A 96 -2.28 12.03 9.18
CA ARG A 96 -2.32 10.88 10.10
C ARG A 96 -1.13 9.95 9.87
N LEU A 97 -0.75 9.79 8.61
CA LEU A 97 0.32 8.87 8.23
C LEU A 97 1.70 9.32 8.71
N PHE A 98 2.00 10.62 8.73
CA PHE A 98 3.35 11.11 8.99
C PHE A 98 3.52 11.92 10.28
N SER A 99 2.43 12.35 10.94
CA SER A 99 2.50 13.22 12.13
C SER A 99 3.29 12.63 13.30
N ASP A 100 3.31 11.31 13.45
CA ASP A 100 4.02 10.59 14.49
C ASP A 100 5.34 9.97 14.01
N LEU A 101 5.73 10.19 12.75
CA LEU A 101 7.03 9.74 12.24
C LEU A 101 8.14 10.54 12.88
N ASP A 102 9.19 9.87 13.34
CA ASP A 102 10.38 10.52 13.88
C ASP A 102 10.94 11.57 12.91
N ALA A 103 11.31 12.74 13.43
CA ALA A 103 11.74 13.88 12.62
C ALA A 103 13.00 13.59 11.77
N GLU A 104 13.90 12.74 12.26
CA GLU A 104 15.08 12.33 11.51
C GLU A 104 14.69 11.41 10.33
N LEU A 105 13.80 10.45 10.56
CA LEU A 105 13.27 9.57 9.50
C LEU A 105 12.45 10.36 8.48
N TYR A 106 11.66 11.34 8.93
CA TYR A 106 10.94 12.24 8.04
C TYR A 106 11.90 13.06 7.16
N ALA A 107 12.97 13.61 7.73
CA ALA A 107 13.99 14.33 6.98
C ALA A 107 14.74 13.43 5.98
N ILE A 108 14.99 12.16 6.35
CA ILE A 108 15.60 11.17 5.45
C ILE A 108 14.71 10.89 4.24
N LEU A 109 13.39 10.79 4.41
CA LEU A 109 12.47 10.59 3.28
C LEU A 109 12.51 11.73 2.28
N GLN A 110 12.76 12.96 2.73
CA GLN A 110 12.84 14.17 1.91
C GLN A 110 14.23 14.45 1.31
N ASP A 111 15.29 13.83 1.82
CA ASP A 111 16.64 14.08 1.34
C ASP A 111 16.73 13.71 -0.15
N PRO A 112 17.13 14.65 -1.03
CA PRO A 112 17.30 14.37 -2.47
C PRO A 112 18.24 13.21 -2.79
N ASN A 113 19.11 12.83 -1.85
CA ASN A 113 19.99 11.68 -1.98
C ASN A 113 19.43 10.43 -1.28
N SER A 114 18.20 10.49 -0.77
CA SER A 114 17.59 9.37 -0.08
C SER A 114 17.33 8.21 -1.04
N THR A 115 17.58 7.01 -0.53
CA THR A 115 17.28 5.77 -1.21
C THR A 115 16.24 4.94 -0.44
N SER A 116 15.43 5.59 0.43
CA SER A 116 14.56 4.85 1.36
C SER A 116 13.21 4.44 0.77
N ALA A 117 12.72 5.13 -0.26
CA ALA A 117 11.46 4.81 -0.92
C ALA A 117 11.71 4.09 -2.25
N PHE A 118 11.70 2.77 -2.21
CA PHE A 118 11.91 1.91 -3.39
C PHE A 118 10.67 1.90 -4.28
N ASN A 119 10.87 2.15 -5.57
CA ASN A 119 9.84 2.16 -6.62
C ASN A 119 10.12 1.07 -7.65
N ASN A 120 9.04 0.44 -8.14
CA ASN A 120 9.11 -0.56 -9.20
C ASN A 120 7.79 -0.54 -10.01
N HIS A 121 7.55 0.54 -10.74
CA HIS A 121 6.30 0.74 -11.49
C HIS A 121 6.50 1.57 -12.76
N GLY A 122 5.69 1.30 -13.78
CA GLY A 122 5.60 2.08 -15.01
C GLY A 122 4.24 2.79 -15.19
N ALA A 123 3.30 2.56 -14.25
CA ALA A 123 2.02 3.24 -14.15
C ALA A 123 1.94 4.05 -12.84
N GLY A 124 1.05 5.02 -12.77
CA GLY A 124 0.86 5.89 -11.61
C GLY A 124 -0.12 7.01 -11.93
N ILE A 125 -0.06 8.12 -11.22
CA ILE A 125 -0.85 9.32 -11.53
C ILE A 125 0.00 10.58 -11.33
N THR A 126 -0.04 11.50 -12.30
CA THR A 126 0.61 12.80 -12.17
C THR A 126 -0.15 13.70 -11.19
N PRO A 127 0.51 14.68 -10.52
CA PRO A 127 -0.16 15.63 -9.64
C PRO A 127 -1.29 16.41 -10.33
N ASP A 128 -1.10 16.79 -11.58
CA ASP A 128 -2.09 17.53 -12.37
C ASP A 128 -3.33 16.66 -12.66
N HIS A 129 -3.15 15.39 -13.03
CA HIS A 129 -4.27 14.48 -13.23
C HIS A 129 -4.97 14.14 -11.93
N PHE A 130 -4.24 13.95 -10.85
CA PHE A 130 -4.82 13.75 -9.51
C PHE A 130 -5.75 14.92 -9.14
N ALA A 131 -5.27 16.16 -9.32
CA ALA A 131 -6.07 17.35 -9.06
C ALA A 131 -7.25 17.53 -10.04
N GLY A 132 -7.09 17.08 -11.28
CA GLY A 132 -8.09 17.15 -12.34
C GLY A 132 -9.31 16.23 -12.14
N PHE A 133 -9.14 15.11 -11.42
CA PHE A 133 -10.25 14.22 -11.06
C PHE A 133 -10.90 14.68 -9.75
N SER A 134 -11.99 15.45 -9.84
CA SER A 134 -12.66 16.03 -8.67
C SER A 134 -13.10 14.99 -7.62
N ALA A 135 -13.52 13.79 -8.04
CA ALA A 135 -13.86 12.70 -7.14
C ALA A 135 -12.62 12.19 -6.38
N LEU A 136 -11.50 11.99 -7.06
CA LEU A 136 -10.26 11.55 -6.47
C LEU A 136 -9.71 12.59 -5.49
N SER A 137 -9.55 13.84 -5.92
CA SER A 137 -8.99 14.93 -5.12
C SER A 137 -9.88 15.37 -3.95
N SER A 138 -11.18 15.05 -3.98
CA SER A 138 -12.06 15.19 -2.81
C SER A 138 -12.01 14.00 -1.86
N THR A 139 -11.61 12.83 -2.33
CA THR A 139 -11.51 11.60 -1.53
C THR A 139 -10.13 11.48 -0.86
N PHE A 140 -9.07 11.82 -1.57
CA PHE A 140 -7.70 11.71 -1.09
C PHE A 140 -6.95 13.04 -1.11
N THR A 141 -6.10 13.23 -0.10
CA THR A 141 -5.10 14.30 -0.02
C THR A 141 -3.75 13.72 -0.44
N MET A 142 -3.10 14.36 -1.39
CA MET A 142 -1.73 14.05 -1.79
C MET A 142 -0.76 14.50 -0.69
N LEU A 143 0.08 13.57 -0.21
CA LEU A 143 1.05 13.81 0.85
C LEU A 143 2.47 13.96 0.31
N SER A 144 2.82 13.25 -0.76
CA SER A 144 4.12 13.39 -1.40
C SER A 144 4.07 13.09 -2.89
N THR A 145 5.05 13.61 -3.61
CA THR A 145 5.38 13.25 -4.99
C THR A 145 6.80 12.70 -5.07
N SER A 146 7.15 12.10 -6.19
CA SER A 146 8.51 11.78 -6.60
C SER A 146 8.63 12.02 -8.10
N ALA A 147 9.86 12.18 -8.60
CA ALA A 147 10.12 12.28 -10.03
C ALA A 147 10.86 11.02 -10.53
N ASP A 148 10.43 10.49 -11.67
CA ASP A 148 11.08 9.36 -12.32
C ASP A 148 12.45 9.75 -12.92
N ARG A 149 13.15 8.79 -13.58
CA ARG A 149 14.47 9.06 -14.21
C ARG A 149 14.43 10.13 -15.30
N ASN A 150 13.25 10.40 -15.86
CA ASN A 150 13.06 11.44 -16.90
C ASN A 150 12.59 12.78 -16.31
N GLY A 151 12.42 12.86 -14.99
CA GLY A 151 11.90 14.04 -14.31
C GLY A 151 10.38 14.18 -14.38
N GLN A 152 9.66 13.12 -14.75
CA GLN A 152 8.20 13.11 -14.74
C GLN A 152 7.70 12.86 -13.32
N GLU A 153 6.94 13.81 -12.77
CA GLU A 153 6.39 13.71 -11.43
C GLU A 153 5.20 12.74 -11.36
N PHE A 154 5.12 12.02 -10.25
CA PHE A 154 3.97 11.20 -9.89
C PHE A 154 3.65 11.31 -8.39
N VAL A 155 2.39 11.05 -8.04
CA VAL A 155 1.95 11.01 -6.64
C VAL A 155 2.51 9.76 -5.99
N SER A 156 3.29 9.94 -4.91
CA SER A 156 3.95 8.82 -4.20
C SER A 156 3.20 8.37 -2.96
N THR A 157 2.51 9.30 -2.27
CA THR A 157 1.79 8.99 -1.03
C THR A 157 0.51 9.80 -0.93
N MET A 158 -0.56 9.17 -0.49
CA MET A 158 -1.85 9.82 -0.24
C MET A 158 -2.56 9.22 0.97
N GLU A 159 -3.42 10.00 1.62
CA GLU A 159 -4.38 9.53 2.62
C GLU A 159 -5.77 10.10 2.37
N ALA A 160 -6.82 9.44 2.85
CA ALA A 160 -8.17 9.97 2.69
C ALA A 160 -8.34 11.32 3.40
N ALA A 161 -8.96 12.27 2.69
CA ALA A 161 -9.24 13.63 3.18
C ALA A 161 -10.29 13.63 4.31
N ASP A 162 -11.27 12.73 4.26
CA ASP A 162 -12.25 12.55 5.32
C ASP A 162 -11.61 11.75 6.47
N ALA A 163 -11.50 12.36 7.66
CA ALA A 163 -10.91 11.73 8.84
C ALA A 163 -11.63 10.45 9.29
N ARG A 164 -12.87 10.23 8.85
CA ARG A 164 -13.60 8.98 9.10
C ARG A 164 -13.12 7.82 8.24
N LEU A 165 -12.40 8.09 7.13
CA LEU A 165 -11.88 7.06 6.23
C LEU A 165 -10.40 6.81 6.53
N PRO A 166 -10.04 5.75 7.23
CA PRO A 166 -8.64 5.39 7.50
C PRO A 166 -8.01 4.69 6.27
N PHE A 167 -7.97 5.40 5.12
CA PHE A 167 -7.46 4.87 3.88
C PHE A 167 -6.15 5.56 3.51
N TYR A 168 -5.14 4.74 3.20
CA TYR A 168 -3.76 5.16 2.95
C TYR A 168 -3.22 4.47 1.70
N GLY A 169 -2.44 5.19 0.91
CA GLY A 169 -1.81 4.64 -0.29
C GLY A 169 -0.38 5.13 -0.47
N VAL A 170 0.50 4.20 -0.84
CA VAL A 170 1.89 4.47 -1.22
C VAL A 170 2.18 3.83 -2.57
N GLN A 171 2.73 4.59 -3.54
CA GLN A 171 3.11 4.06 -4.86
C GLN A 171 4.42 3.26 -4.76
N TRP A 172 5.27 3.59 -3.82
CA TRP A 172 6.52 2.90 -3.52
C TRP A 172 6.33 1.67 -2.62
N HIS A 173 7.39 0.86 -2.43
CA HIS A 173 7.36 -0.43 -1.75
C HIS A 173 8.08 -0.41 -0.39
N PRO A 174 7.50 0.15 0.67
CA PRO A 174 8.14 0.14 1.99
C PRO A 174 8.33 -1.26 2.56
N GLU A 175 7.52 -2.23 2.16
CA GLU A 175 7.56 -3.61 2.67
C GLU A 175 8.83 -4.37 2.28
N LYS A 176 9.49 -3.99 1.18
CA LYS A 176 10.65 -4.71 0.67
C LYS A 176 11.93 -4.48 1.47
N ASN A 177 12.10 -3.30 2.09
CA ASN A 177 13.38 -2.88 2.69
C ASN A 177 13.92 -3.81 3.79
N VAL A 178 13.06 -4.59 4.44
CA VAL A 178 13.48 -5.48 5.55
C VAL A 178 13.74 -6.91 5.08
N TRP A 179 12.96 -7.43 4.12
CA TRP A 179 12.87 -8.87 3.86
C TRP A 179 13.35 -9.31 2.48
N GLU A 180 13.33 -8.45 1.48
CA GLU A 180 13.67 -8.80 0.10
C GLU A 180 15.19 -8.68 -0.16
N ASN A 181 15.95 -9.63 0.38
CA ASN A 181 17.41 -9.68 0.27
C ASN A 181 17.89 -10.72 -0.77
N GLY A 182 17.12 -10.98 -1.81
CA GLY A 182 17.42 -11.98 -2.82
C GLY A 182 18.60 -11.60 -3.70
N GLU A 183 19.45 -12.58 -4.02
CA GLU A 183 20.63 -12.41 -4.87
C GLU A 183 20.66 -13.47 -5.96
N TYR A 184 21.14 -13.09 -7.14
CA TYR A 184 21.51 -14.02 -8.18
C TYR A 184 22.77 -14.84 -7.79
N PRO A 185 23.03 -15.98 -8.42
CA PRO A 185 24.28 -16.74 -8.20
C PRO A 185 25.55 -15.94 -8.45
N SER A 186 25.46 -14.80 -9.16
CA SER A 186 26.57 -13.86 -9.39
C SER A 186 26.88 -12.98 -8.17
N GLY A 187 26.02 -12.97 -7.15
CA GLY A 187 26.08 -12.06 -6.00
C GLY A 187 25.43 -10.69 -6.26
N ALA A 188 24.81 -10.49 -7.43
CA ALA A 188 24.03 -9.28 -7.67
C ALA A 188 22.63 -9.42 -7.05
N SER A 189 22.14 -8.37 -6.40
CA SER A 189 20.76 -8.34 -5.85
C SER A 189 19.72 -8.46 -6.96
N TYR A 190 18.57 -9.08 -6.69
CA TYR A 190 17.45 -9.15 -7.63
C TYR A 190 16.92 -7.75 -7.98
N GLU A 191 16.78 -6.90 -6.98
CA GLU A 191 16.32 -5.53 -7.09
C GLU A 191 17.23 -4.59 -6.28
N ASN A 192 17.26 -3.30 -6.64
CA ASN A 192 18.06 -2.28 -5.94
C ASN A 192 17.32 -1.77 -4.67
N ILE A 193 16.88 -2.68 -3.83
CA ILE A 193 16.13 -2.38 -2.62
C ILE A 193 17.09 -1.83 -1.55
N PRO A 194 16.74 -0.73 -0.86
CA PRO A 194 17.56 -0.18 0.20
C PRO A 194 17.42 -0.99 1.50
N HIS A 195 18.54 -1.49 2.01
CA HIS A 195 18.62 -2.20 3.29
C HIS A 195 19.35 -1.38 4.37
N THR A 196 19.22 -0.04 4.31
CA THR A 196 19.78 0.83 5.33
C THR A 196 18.97 0.75 6.63
N PRO A 197 19.56 1.00 7.80
CA PRO A 197 18.81 1.04 9.06
C PRO A 197 17.59 1.97 8.99
N SER A 198 17.74 3.17 8.43
CA SER A 198 16.64 4.11 8.29
C SER A 198 15.51 3.62 7.38
N ALA A 199 15.85 2.97 6.25
CA ALA A 199 14.84 2.38 5.36
C ALA A 199 14.05 1.27 6.08
N MET A 200 14.73 0.43 6.86
CA MET A 200 14.09 -0.61 7.68
C MET A 200 13.21 -0.01 8.78
N GLU A 201 13.66 1.06 9.46
CA GLU A 201 12.89 1.75 10.50
C GLU A 201 11.62 2.41 9.93
N ILE A 202 11.70 3.01 8.74
CA ILE A 202 10.55 3.54 8.00
C ILE A 202 9.54 2.42 7.70
N THR A 203 10.00 1.27 7.21
CA THR A 203 9.15 0.09 7.00
C THR A 203 8.42 -0.31 8.28
N LEU A 204 9.16 -0.41 9.39
CA LEU A 204 8.58 -0.82 10.68
C LEU A 204 7.60 0.22 11.24
N TYR A 205 7.87 1.51 11.01
CA TYR A 205 6.93 2.57 11.36
C TYR A 205 5.61 2.40 10.62
N LEU A 206 5.65 2.30 9.28
CA LEU A 206 4.44 2.18 8.46
C LEU A 206 3.65 0.90 8.76
N ALA A 207 4.37 -0.22 9.00
CA ALA A 207 3.74 -1.47 9.41
C ALA A 207 3.03 -1.35 10.76
N ARG A 208 3.68 -0.72 11.76
CA ARG A 208 3.07 -0.46 13.07
C ARG A 208 1.89 0.48 12.97
N PHE A 209 2.00 1.52 12.15
CA PHE A 209 0.91 2.45 11.88
C PHE A 209 -0.32 1.71 11.39
N PHE A 210 -0.23 0.94 10.29
CA PHE A 210 -1.37 0.23 9.74
C PHE A 210 -1.94 -0.83 10.69
N VAL A 211 -1.09 -1.55 11.41
CA VAL A 211 -1.55 -2.51 12.45
C VAL A 211 -2.26 -1.79 13.60
N SER A 212 -1.83 -0.58 13.96
CA SER A 212 -2.50 0.21 14.99
C SER A 212 -3.89 0.67 14.55
N GLU A 213 -4.02 1.10 13.29
CA GLU A 213 -5.31 1.40 12.68
C GLU A 213 -6.25 0.17 12.69
N ALA A 214 -5.73 -0.99 12.28
CA ALA A 214 -6.51 -2.23 12.28
C ALA A 214 -6.97 -2.65 13.69
N ARG A 215 -6.19 -2.36 14.73
CA ARG A 215 -6.56 -2.67 16.13
C ARG A 215 -7.70 -1.82 16.69
N LEU A 216 -8.10 -0.76 16.00
CA LEU A 216 -9.28 0.03 16.36
C LEU A 216 -10.59 -0.60 15.88
N ASN A 217 -10.51 -1.66 15.07
CA ASN A 217 -11.66 -2.42 14.59
C ASN A 217 -11.92 -3.63 15.47
N ASP A 218 -13.19 -3.92 15.75
CA ASP A 218 -13.62 -5.01 16.64
C ASP A 218 -14.10 -6.27 15.90
N HIS A 219 -13.94 -6.33 14.57
CA HIS A 219 -14.30 -7.52 13.79
C HIS A 219 -13.48 -8.74 14.23
N LYS A 220 -14.09 -9.90 14.17
CA LYS A 220 -13.43 -11.16 14.54
C LYS A 220 -14.09 -12.35 13.86
N TYR A 221 -13.34 -13.40 13.72
CA TYR A 221 -13.86 -14.67 13.26
C TYR A 221 -14.90 -15.22 14.22
N TYR A 222 -15.86 -15.98 13.67
CA TYR A 222 -16.89 -16.65 14.46
C TYR A 222 -16.29 -17.63 15.47
N ASP A 223 -15.21 -18.31 15.12
CA ASP A 223 -14.48 -19.23 15.96
C ASP A 223 -12.97 -19.25 15.66
N ALA A 224 -12.18 -19.65 16.66
CA ALA A 224 -10.73 -19.70 16.59
C ALA A 224 -10.20 -20.74 15.58
N THR A 225 -10.95 -21.79 15.26
CA THR A 225 -10.52 -22.82 14.31
C THR A 225 -10.54 -22.24 12.89
N THR A 226 -11.61 -21.54 12.53
CA THR A 226 -11.74 -20.85 11.25
C THR A 226 -10.68 -19.75 11.12
N GLU A 227 -10.44 -18.97 12.18
CA GLU A 227 -9.38 -17.97 12.21
C GLU A 227 -8.02 -18.62 11.92
N GLN A 228 -7.63 -19.64 12.67
CA GLN A 228 -6.35 -20.33 12.48
C GLN A 228 -6.19 -20.91 11.07
N ALA A 229 -7.24 -21.51 10.51
CA ALA A 229 -7.22 -22.05 9.14
C ALA A 229 -7.06 -20.96 8.07
N SER A 230 -7.44 -19.72 8.38
CA SER A 230 -7.38 -18.57 7.45
C SER A 230 -6.04 -17.83 7.44
N LEU A 231 -5.13 -18.16 8.36
CA LEU A 231 -3.87 -17.44 8.50
C LEU A 231 -2.91 -17.75 7.35
N ILE A 232 -2.14 -16.73 6.91
CA ILE A 232 -1.23 -16.83 5.78
C ILE A 232 -0.20 -17.96 5.94
N TRP A 233 0.30 -18.18 7.14
CA TRP A 233 1.28 -19.23 7.43
C TRP A 233 0.73 -20.67 7.45
N GLN A 234 -0.55 -20.87 7.19
CA GLN A 234 -1.11 -22.19 6.91
C GLN A 234 -0.84 -22.64 5.47
N TYR A 235 -0.43 -21.74 4.61
CA TYR A 235 -0.10 -22.04 3.22
C TYR A 235 1.40 -22.36 3.06
N PRO A 236 1.78 -23.24 2.13
CA PRO A 236 3.17 -23.56 1.89
C PRO A 236 3.95 -22.36 1.35
N ILE A 237 5.19 -22.23 1.79
CA ILE A 237 6.13 -21.24 1.26
C ILE A 237 6.85 -21.86 0.07
N PHE A 238 6.97 -21.08 -0.99
CA PHE A 238 7.77 -21.39 -2.18
C PHE A 238 8.92 -20.39 -2.27
N TYR A 239 10.08 -20.89 -2.65
CA TYR A 239 11.25 -20.06 -2.92
C TYR A 239 11.39 -19.96 -4.43
N THR A 240 10.98 -18.82 -4.97
CA THR A 240 10.99 -18.55 -6.40
C THR A 240 12.15 -17.63 -6.72
N ASN A 241 13.01 -18.06 -7.64
CA ASN A 241 14.11 -17.26 -8.16
C ASN A 241 13.78 -16.88 -9.62
N PRO A 242 14.07 -15.67 -10.09
CA PRO A 242 14.90 -14.61 -9.48
C PRO A 242 14.14 -13.40 -8.93
N GLU A 243 12.82 -13.42 -8.77
CA GLU A 243 12.04 -12.21 -8.54
C GLU A 243 11.74 -11.94 -7.05
N PHE A 244 11.46 -13.01 -6.27
CA PHE A 244 11.14 -12.90 -4.85
C PHE A 244 11.94 -13.91 -4.02
N VAL A 245 12.23 -13.55 -2.77
CA VAL A 245 12.91 -14.45 -1.84
C VAL A 245 12.00 -15.62 -1.48
N GLN A 246 10.72 -15.34 -1.21
CA GLN A 246 9.72 -16.37 -0.93
C GLN A 246 8.31 -15.90 -1.29
N GLU A 247 7.47 -16.85 -1.66
CA GLU A 247 6.07 -16.63 -2.03
C GLU A 247 5.15 -17.61 -1.33
N TYR A 248 3.89 -17.18 -1.14
CA TYR A 248 2.80 -18.07 -0.80
C TYR A 248 1.91 -18.27 -2.02
N ILE A 249 1.62 -19.52 -2.37
CA ILE A 249 0.71 -19.85 -3.47
C ILE A 249 -0.63 -20.26 -2.87
N TYR A 250 -1.68 -19.51 -3.22
CA TYR A 250 -3.03 -19.77 -2.77
C TYR A 250 -3.84 -20.45 -3.88
N ASN A 251 -4.45 -21.60 -3.56
CA ASN A 251 -5.42 -22.28 -4.39
C ASN A 251 -6.77 -22.19 -3.67
N PHE A 252 -7.64 -21.31 -4.15
CA PHE A 252 -8.97 -21.06 -3.62
C PHE A 252 -10.02 -21.98 -4.23
#